data_ec144ca3445ec229028a6b9ac048cf18
#
_entry.id   ec144ca3445ec229028a6b9ac048cf18
#
_cell.length_a   1.000
_cell.length_b   1.000
_cell.length_c   1.000
_cell.angle_alpha   90.00
_cell.angle_beta   90.00
_cell.angle_gamma   90.00
#
_symmetry.space_group_name_H-M   'P 1'
#
loop_
_entity.id
_entity.type
_entity.pdbx_description
1 polymer ?
#
loop_
_entity_poly.entity_id
_entity_poly.type
_entity_poly.pdbx_seq_one_letter_code
_entity_poly.pdbx_strand_id
1 'polypeptide(L)'
;MNRGLGMQLQPTDKIIINGELSEIGAAIANQYQKGDAIVATNSSGLLVIPGSEIRLVEDCVNKAHYAFEQLAHADSAAIRKFFALFASRLEDDQVFELIKRANDLDVESAEQRGRSTTRLQLDQSMRKSMIDALHIWRDLDLEDSIDTTIEHQGWKVEAHRAPLGIVAFVFEGRPNVFADATGVLTSGNVCIFRIGSDAYETAEAIMKNAVLPSLVEAGLPIGCVTLLPSKSHSSAWALFSHPKIDLAVARGSGSSVSLLGEIAQQQGTPVSLHGTGGAWMIVSQTSTHDYLRNVIANSLDRKVCNTLNTIVFVKEYAKSNIAHAVMAISDAAKARSARSVIHFHESITEFFDVESLIPNTEFRPIAIDDLYKEWEWENEPEVSLICVENISEALGLFNSQSPFFVLSVVSDNADDVEYCWRNSNAPFFCNGFTRWVDGQYALLKPELGLSNWQQGRTLARGGILSGDSMYTVRYRATQVDSSIKR
;
A
#
# COMPACT_ATOMS: atom_id res chain seq x y z
N MET A 1 -5.23 -5.50 -27.07
CA MET A 1 -5.65 -4.17 -27.56
C MET A 1 -5.68 -4.19 -29.07
N ASN A 2 -6.85 -4.01 -29.69
CA ASN A 2 -6.95 -3.81 -31.13
C ASN A 2 -6.36 -2.44 -31.45
N ARG A 3 -5.19 -2.38 -32.10
CA ARG A 3 -4.61 -1.16 -32.64
C ARG A 3 -5.50 -0.72 -33.80
N GLY A 4 -6.45 0.17 -33.50
CA GLY A 4 -7.43 0.67 -34.45
C GLY A 4 -6.76 1.30 -35.66
N LEU A 5 -7.14 0.86 -36.83
CA LEU A 5 -6.83 1.48 -38.11
C LEU A 5 -7.33 2.90 -38.07
N GLY A 6 -6.40 3.88 -38.04
CA GLY A 6 -6.48 5.25 -38.51
C GLY A 6 -7.80 6.07 -38.49
N MET A 7 -8.78 5.71 -37.67
CA MET A 7 -10.04 6.45 -37.54
C MET A 7 -9.86 7.64 -36.59
N GLN A 8 -10.30 8.80 -37.05
CA GLN A 8 -10.45 9.97 -36.20
C GLN A 8 -11.75 9.78 -35.38
N LEU A 9 -11.65 9.79 -34.06
CA LEU A 9 -12.81 9.67 -33.18
C LEU A 9 -13.73 10.89 -33.34
N GLN A 10 -15.04 10.62 -33.35
CA GLN A 10 -16.06 11.66 -33.34
C GLN A 10 -16.73 11.72 -31.96
N PRO A 11 -17.17 12.91 -31.50
CA PRO A 11 -17.88 13.04 -30.23
C PRO A 11 -19.12 12.12 -30.07
N THR A 12 -19.75 11.78 -31.18
CA THR A 12 -20.95 10.95 -31.27
C THR A 12 -20.67 9.46 -31.39
N ASP A 13 -19.38 9.07 -31.51
CA ASP A 13 -19.01 7.65 -31.51
C ASP A 13 -19.41 7.02 -30.17
N LYS A 14 -19.88 5.78 -30.24
CA LYS A 14 -20.45 5.08 -29.11
C LYS A 14 -19.52 4.00 -28.59
N ILE A 15 -19.47 3.91 -27.27
CA ILE A 15 -18.74 2.89 -26.52
C ILE A 15 -19.66 2.28 -25.46
N ILE A 16 -19.41 1.03 -25.09
CA ILE A 16 -20.12 0.37 -23.98
C ILE A 16 -19.26 0.53 -22.72
N ILE A 17 -19.82 1.17 -21.68
CA ILE A 17 -19.22 1.30 -20.35
C ILE A 17 -20.22 0.72 -19.36
N ASN A 18 -19.81 -0.23 -18.54
CA ASN A 18 -20.65 -0.90 -17.51
C ASN A 18 -21.94 -1.51 -18.08
N GLY A 19 -21.90 -1.97 -19.34
CA GLY A 19 -23.09 -2.53 -20.00
C GLY A 19 -24.03 -1.48 -20.60
N GLU A 20 -23.73 -0.20 -20.45
CA GLU A 20 -24.51 0.91 -21.00
C GLU A 20 -23.83 1.54 -22.22
N LEU A 21 -24.63 1.96 -23.18
CA LEU A 21 -24.15 2.64 -24.39
C LEU A 21 -23.95 4.12 -24.10
N SER A 22 -22.71 4.57 -24.16
CA SER A 22 -22.31 5.97 -23.90
C SER A 22 -21.66 6.59 -25.13
N GLU A 23 -21.78 7.91 -25.31
CA GLU A 23 -21.03 8.65 -26.33
C GLU A 23 -19.64 9.00 -25.81
N ILE A 24 -18.65 9.02 -26.69
CA ILE A 24 -17.27 9.38 -26.36
C ILE A 24 -17.19 10.83 -25.86
N GLY A 25 -17.95 11.72 -26.43
CA GLY A 25 -17.97 13.13 -26.07
C GLY A 25 -16.81 13.95 -26.66
N ALA A 26 -17.02 15.26 -26.74
CA ALA A 26 -16.09 16.17 -27.39
C ALA A 26 -14.70 16.25 -26.70
N ALA A 27 -14.65 16.14 -25.38
CA ALA A 27 -13.40 16.23 -24.63
C ALA A 27 -12.43 15.10 -25.01
N ILE A 28 -12.90 13.86 -25.02
CA ILE A 28 -12.10 12.67 -25.38
C ILE A 28 -11.77 12.67 -26.87
N ALA A 29 -12.75 12.96 -27.75
CA ALA A 29 -12.53 13.00 -29.19
C ALA A 29 -11.46 14.05 -29.59
N ASN A 30 -11.44 15.21 -28.95
CA ASN A 30 -10.44 16.25 -29.19
C ASN A 30 -9.06 15.92 -28.62
N GLN A 31 -9.00 15.17 -27.53
CA GLN A 31 -7.74 14.77 -26.90
C GLN A 31 -7.07 13.62 -27.63
N TYR A 32 -7.85 12.69 -28.20
CA TYR A 32 -7.35 11.48 -28.85
C TYR A 32 -6.55 11.77 -30.11
N GLN A 33 -5.38 11.16 -30.21
CA GLN A 33 -4.52 11.18 -31.37
C GLN A 33 -4.26 9.75 -31.88
N LYS A 34 -3.90 9.63 -33.14
CA LYS A 34 -3.55 8.35 -33.75
C LYS A 34 -2.39 7.68 -32.98
N GLY A 35 -2.64 6.51 -32.45
CA GLY A 35 -1.69 5.73 -31.64
C GLY A 35 -1.96 5.79 -30.14
N ASP A 36 -2.90 6.63 -29.70
CA ASP A 36 -3.39 6.63 -28.32
C ASP A 36 -4.28 5.42 -28.03
N ALA A 37 -4.49 5.13 -26.78
CA ALA A 37 -5.48 4.16 -26.32
C ALA A 37 -6.54 4.84 -25.45
N ILE A 38 -7.74 4.28 -25.45
CA ILE A 38 -8.81 4.69 -24.54
C ILE A 38 -9.05 3.56 -23.54
N VAL A 39 -9.13 3.94 -22.27
CA VAL A 39 -9.52 3.05 -21.16
C VAL A 39 -10.80 3.60 -20.55
N ALA A 40 -11.80 2.74 -20.37
CA ALA A 40 -13.03 3.08 -19.67
C ALA A 40 -12.90 2.62 -18.20
N THR A 41 -13.29 3.47 -17.26
CA THR A 41 -13.28 3.16 -15.83
C THR A 41 -14.59 3.60 -15.19
N ASN A 42 -14.99 2.92 -14.12
CA ASN A 42 -16.21 3.25 -13.39
C ASN A 42 -16.07 4.56 -12.62
N SER A 43 -14.88 4.79 -12.07
CA SER A 43 -14.60 5.93 -11.20
C SER A 43 -14.33 7.24 -11.95
N SER A 44 -13.82 7.17 -13.18
CA SER A 44 -13.35 8.35 -13.92
C SER A 44 -13.84 8.44 -15.37
N GLY A 45 -14.71 7.53 -15.81
CA GLY A 45 -15.21 7.48 -17.17
C GLY A 45 -14.12 7.10 -18.18
N LEU A 46 -14.05 7.83 -19.30
CA LEU A 46 -13.07 7.58 -20.35
C LEU A 46 -11.77 8.34 -20.12
N LEU A 47 -10.65 7.65 -20.28
CA LEU A 47 -9.30 8.18 -20.16
C LEU A 47 -8.54 7.93 -21.44
N VAL A 48 -7.77 8.93 -21.91
CA VAL A 48 -6.86 8.79 -23.06
C VAL A 48 -5.45 8.53 -22.57
N ILE A 49 -4.86 7.45 -23.03
CA ILE A 49 -3.45 7.12 -22.81
C ILE A 49 -2.66 7.53 -24.06
N PRO A 50 -1.79 8.53 -23.97
CA PRO A 50 -1.00 8.98 -25.12
C PRO A 50 -0.11 7.85 -25.69
N GLY A 51 -0.01 7.77 -27.01
CA GLY A 51 0.84 6.78 -27.68
C GLY A 51 2.32 6.90 -27.34
N SER A 52 2.78 8.08 -26.93
CA SER A 52 4.14 8.29 -26.39
C SER A 52 4.35 7.51 -25.10
N GLU A 53 3.40 7.55 -24.16
CA GLU A 53 3.47 6.84 -22.88
C GLU A 53 3.36 5.32 -23.09
N ILE A 54 2.52 4.88 -24.04
CA ILE A 54 2.41 3.46 -24.39
C ILE A 54 3.76 2.93 -24.89
N ARG A 55 4.45 3.65 -25.79
CA ARG A 55 5.77 3.22 -26.28
C ARG A 55 6.83 3.22 -25.20
N LEU A 56 6.82 4.25 -24.35
CA LEU A 56 7.75 4.33 -23.22
C LEU A 56 7.62 3.14 -22.26
N VAL A 57 6.37 2.76 -21.95
CA VAL A 57 6.06 1.60 -21.12
C VAL A 57 6.46 0.30 -21.81
N GLU A 58 6.16 0.17 -23.11
CA GLU A 58 6.57 -1.02 -23.89
C GLU A 58 8.09 -1.24 -23.84
N ASP A 59 8.88 -0.16 -23.98
CA ASP A 59 10.35 -0.24 -23.91
C ASP A 59 10.83 -0.68 -22.50
N CYS A 60 10.22 -0.14 -21.45
CA CYS A 60 10.54 -0.52 -20.06
C CYS A 60 10.14 -1.98 -19.76
N VAL A 61 8.96 -2.40 -20.21
CA VAL A 61 8.48 -3.78 -20.00
C VAL A 61 9.31 -4.79 -20.79
N ASN A 62 9.72 -4.48 -22.01
CA ASN A 62 10.59 -5.36 -22.78
C ASN A 62 11.97 -5.51 -22.14
N LYS A 63 12.54 -4.44 -21.57
CA LYS A 63 13.77 -4.50 -20.74
C LYS A 63 13.59 -5.40 -19.53
N ALA A 64 12.51 -5.22 -18.79
CA ALA A 64 12.23 -6.00 -17.59
C ALA A 64 12.00 -7.48 -17.93
N HIS A 65 11.26 -7.75 -19.00
CA HIS A 65 11.02 -9.12 -19.47
C HIS A 65 12.31 -9.87 -19.81
N TYR A 66 13.19 -9.22 -20.56
CA TYR A 66 14.51 -9.80 -20.88
C TYR A 66 15.35 -10.03 -19.62
N ALA A 67 15.30 -9.09 -18.67
CA ALA A 67 16.02 -9.25 -17.41
C ALA A 67 15.42 -10.37 -16.53
N PHE A 68 14.11 -10.57 -16.55
CA PHE A 68 13.46 -11.68 -15.86
C PHE A 68 13.93 -13.04 -16.38
N GLU A 69 14.02 -13.22 -17.69
CA GLU A 69 14.53 -14.45 -18.29
C GLU A 69 15.99 -14.73 -17.86
N GLN A 70 16.80 -13.68 -17.75
CA GLN A 70 18.20 -13.81 -17.31
C GLN A 70 18.31 -14.06 -15.80
N LEU A 71 17.45 -13.39 -14.97
CA LEU A 71 17.45 -13.55 -13.52
C LEU A 71 17.16 -14.98 -13.09
N ALA A 72 16.37 -15.74 -13.88
CA ALA A 72 16.08 -17.15 -13.63
C ALA A 72 17.34 -18.03 -13.59
N HIS A 73 18.47 -17.57 -14.12
CA HIS A 73 19.76 -18.25 -14.13
C HIS A 73 20.79 -17.63 -13.18
N ALA A 74 20.39 -16.58 -12.43
CA ALA A 74 21.28 -15.92 -11.48
C ALA A 74 21.41 -16.74 -10.19
N ASP A 75 22.61 -16.70 -9.61
CA ASP A 75 22.87 -17.28 -8.30
C ASP A 75 22.23 -16.42 -7.20
N SER A 76 21.67 -17.05 -6.17
CA SER A 76 21.18 -16.38 -4.96
C SER A 76 22.24 -15.49 -4.30
N ALA A 77 23.52 -15.86 -4.42
CA ALA A 77 24.65 -15.05 -3.96
C ALA A 77 24.75 -13.69 -4.68
N ALA A 78 24.40 -13.62 -5.97
CA ALA A 78 24.38 -12.36 -6.71
C ALA A 78 23.25 -11.42 -6.21
N ILE A 79 22.09 -11.98 -5.85
CA ILE A 79 20.98 -11.22 -5.27
C ILE A 79 21.38 -10.68 -3.89
N ARG A 80 21.97 -11.50 -3.02
CA ARG A 80 22.48 -11.04 -1.71
C ARG A 80 23.56 -9.96 -1.87
N LYS A 81 24.46 -10.14 -2.84
CA LYS A 81 25.50 -9.14 -3.15
C LYS A 81 24.91 -7.82 -3.61
N PHE A 82 23.84 -7.84 -4.41
CA PHE A 82 23.12 -6.62 -4.82
C PHE A 82 22.62 -5.82 -3.60
N PHE A 83 21.94 -6.48 -2.65
CA PHE A 83 21.45 -5.81 -1.45
C PHE A 83 22.57 -5.25 -0.58
N ALA A 84 23.67 -6.01 -0.41
CA ALA A 84 24.86 -5.53 0.31
C ALA A 84 25.47 -4.28 -0.33
N LEU A 85 25.61 -4.28 -1.66
CA LEU A 85 26.16 -3.15 -2.42
C LEU A 85 25.23 -1.94 -2.40
N PHE A 86 23.91 -2.16 -2.51
CA PHE A 86 22.94 -1.07 -2.45
C PHE A 86 22.93 -0.43 -1.06
N ALA A 87 22.95 -1.21 0.02
CA ALA A 87 23.09 -0.73 1.39
C ALA A 87 24.38 0.08 1.56
N SER A 88 25.53 -0.46 1.14
CA SER A 88 26.84 0.20 1.23
C SER A 88 26.88 1.54 0.48
N ARG A 89 26.22 1.66 -0.67
CA ARG A 89 26.10 2.92 -1.42
C ARG A 89 25.24 3.94 -0.68
N LEU A 90 24.19 3.52 0.03
CA LEU A 90 23.42 4.43 0.88
C LEU A 90 24.18 4.81 2.15
N GLU A 91 25.13 3.98 2.63
CA GLU A 91 26.03 4.28 3.75
C GLU A 91 27.15 5.25 3.34
N ASP A 92 27.50 5.31 2.06
CA ASP A 92 28.50 6.26 1.54
C ASP A 92 27.92 7.68 1.55
N ASP A 93 28.52 8.56 2.34
CA ASP A 93 28.06 9.95 2.48
C ASP A 93 28.15 10.73 1.16
N GLN A 94 29.09 10.43 0.27
CA GLN A 94 29.20 11.11 -1.02
C GLN A 94 28.02 10.73 -1.94
N VAL A 95 27.67 9.45 -1.97
CA VAL A 95 26.50 8.96 -2.73
C VAL A 95 25.22 9.50 -2.12
N PHE A 96 25.08 9.43 -0.80
CA PHE A 96 23.89 9.91 -0.12
C PHE A 96 23.66 11.41 -0.32
N GLU A 97 24.72 12.22 -0.31
CA GLU A 97 24.64 13.66 -0.57
C GLU A 97 24.09 13.97 -1.97
N LEU A 98 24.45 13.18 -3.00
CA LEU A 98 23.87 13.34 -4.35
C LEU A 98 22.36 13.07 -4.36
N ILE A 99 21.92 12.03 -3.63
CA ILE A 99 20.52 11.69 -3.51
C ILE A 99 19.79 12.77 -2.69
N LYS A 100 20.39 13.23 -1.60
CA LYS A 100 19.82 14.26 -0.72
C LYS A 100 19.57 15.57 -1.45
N ARG A 101 20.52 16.01 -2.30
CA ARG A 101 20.35 17.22 -3.13
C ARG A 101 19.16 17.10 -4.08
N ALA A 102 18.97 15.95 -4.71
CA ALA A 102 17.80 15.72 -5.55
C ALA A 102 16.50 15.72 -4.72
N ASN A 103 16.55 15.16 -3.50
CA ASN A 103 15.44 15.20 -2.58
C ASN A 103 15.09 16.61 -2.12
N ASP A 104 16.07 17.46 -1.85
CA ASP A 104 15.83 18.85 -1.47
C ASP A 104 15.10 19.62 -2.58
N LEU A 105 15.43 19.37 -3.86
CA LEU A 105 14.72 19.94 -5.01
C LEU A 105 13.25 19.48 -5.09
N ASP A 106 13.00 18.19 -4.86
CA ASP A 106 11.64 17.64 -4.82
C ASP A 106 10.84 18.26 -3.68
N VAL A 107 11.42 18.37 -2.47
CA VAL A 107 10.80 18.98 -1.28
C VAL A 107 10.47 20.45 -1.56
N GLU A 108 11.43 21.25 -2.03
CA GLU A 108 11.21 22.67 -2.37
C GLU A 108 10.10 22.84 -3.41
N SER A 109 10.10 22.00 -4.44
CA SER A 109 9.07 22.03 -5.47
C SER A 109 7.68 21.65 -4.94
N ALA A 110 7.59 20.71 -3.99
CA ALA A 110 6.33 20.34 -3.35
C ALA A 110 5.82 21.47 -2.44
N GLU A 111 6.69 22.10 -1.65
CA GLU A 111 6.35 23.26 -0.81
C GLU A 111 5.80 24.43 -1.64
N GLN A 112 6.46 24.76 -2.76
CA GLN A 112 6.00 25.82 -3.66
C GLN A 112 4.59 25.55 -4.24
N ARG A 113 4.20 24.28 -4.34
CA ARG A 113 2.87 23.85 -4.78
C ARG A 113 1.86 23.68 -3.63
N GLY A 114 2.25 23.99 -2.39
CA GLY A 114 1.41 23.84 -1.20
C GLY A 114 1.09 22.40 -0.84
N ARG A 115 1.99 21.45 -1.20
CA ARG A 115 1.83 20.03 -0.89
C ARG A 115 2.58 19.66 0.38
N SER A 116 2.08 18.66 1.10
CA SER A 116 2.78 18.10 2.27
C SER A 116 4.12 17.49 1.89
N THR A 117 5.16 17.83 2.64
CA THR A 117 6.54 17.33 2.43
C THR A 117 6.97 16.28 3.44
N THR A 118 6.16 16.03 4.47
CA THR A 118 6.49 15.13 5.59
C THR A 118 6.91 13.73 5.13
N ARG A 119 6.30 13.23 4.05
CA ARG A 119 6.59 11.90 3.48
C ARG A 119 7.70 11.91 2.44
N LEU A 120 8.09 13.10 1.94
CA LEU A 120 9.10 13.26 0.91
C LEU A 120 10.51 13.38 1.49
N GLN A 121 10.63 13.94 2.69
CA GLN A 121 11.92 14.26 3.30
C GLN A 121 12.77 13.01 3.52
N LEU A 122 13.97 13.00 2.94
CA LEU A 122 14.97 11.97 3.13
C LEU A 122 15.96 12.41 4.22
N ASP A 123 15.61 12.15 5.47
CA ASP A 123 16.44 12.41 6.64
C ASP A 123 17.33 11.21 7.00
N GLN A 124 18.15 11.35 8.05
CA GLN A 124 19.03 10.29 8.53
C GLN A 124 18.27 9.08 9.08
N SER A 125 17.07 9.29 9.62
CA SER A 125 16.20 8.20 10.09
C SER A 125 15.69 7.36 8.93
N MET A 126 15.25 8.02 7.85
CA MET A 126 14.80 7.32 6.62
C MET A 126 15.97 6.63 5.92
N ARG A 127 17.15 7.28 5.84
CA ARG A 127 18.39 6.65 5.35
C ARG A 127 18.67 5.34 6.09
N LYS A 128 18.66 5.40 7.42
CA LYS A 128 18.89 4.22 8.26
C LYS A 128 17.84 3.14 8.01
N SER A 129 16.57 3.50 7.95
CA SER A 129 15.48 2.55 7.67
C SER A 129 15.66 1.85 6.32
N MET A 130 16.08 2.57 5.27
CA MET A 130 16.37 1.98 3.95
C MET A 130 17.52 0.99 4.02
N ILE A 131 18.61 1.33 4.73
CA ILE A 131 19.77 0.45 4.92
C ILE A 131 19.36 -0.82 5.69
N ASP A 132 18.61 -0.65 6.79
CA ASP A 132 18.13 -1.76 7.60
C ASP A 132 17.23 -2.72 6.76
N ALA A 133 16.33 -2.19 5.91
CA ALA A 133 15.52 -2.98 4.99
C ALA A 133 16.36 -3.81 4.01
N LEU A 134 17.40 -3.18 3.43
CA LEU A 134 18.31 -3.88 2.51
C LEU A 134 19.12 -4.98 3.20
N HIS A 135 19.50 -4.78 4.47
CA HIS A 135 20.16 -5.82 5.27
C HIS A 135 19.20 -6.99 5.56
N ILE A 136 17.91 -6.73 5.82
CA ILE A 136 16.92 -7.80 5.98
C ILE A 136 16.84 -8.64 4.69
N TRP A 137 16.77 -8.01 3.52
CA TRP A 137 16.77 -8.71 2.24
C TRP A 137 18.05 -9.50 1.98
N ARG A 138 19.23 -8.93 2.31
CA ARG A 138 20.53 -9.60 2.18
C ARG A 138 20.61 -10.88 3.01
N ASP A 139 20.08 -10.82 4.23
CA ASP A 139 20.22 -11.88 5.23
C ASP A 139 19.08 -12.92 5.16
N LEU A 140 18.11 -12.69 4.24
CA LEU A 140 17.03 -13.64 4.00
C LEU A 140 17.56 -14.95 3.44
N ASP A 141 17.05 -16.08 3.97
CA ASP A 141 17.33 -17.40 3.40
C ASP A 141 16.55 -17.59 2.09
N LEU A 142 17.30 -17.75 0.99
CA LEU A 142 16.76 -17.89 -0.37
C LEU A 142 16.81 -19.34 -0.87
N GLU A 143 17.24 -20.31 -0.02
CA GLU A 143 17.67 -21.62 -0.52
C GLU A 143 16.55 -22.63 -0.69
N ASP A 144 15.39 -22.50 -0.09
CA ASP A 144 14.36 -23.53 -0.21
C ASP A 144 13.14 -23.08 -1.00
N SER A 145 13.09 -23.49 -2.27
CA SER A 145 11.93 -23.26 -3.13
C SER A 145 10.88 -24.39 -3.05
N ILE A 146 11.12 -25.46 -2.27
CA ILE A 146 10.21 -26.61 -2.16
C ILE A 146 9.38 -26.48 -0.88
N ASP A 147 8.08 -26.20 -1.03
CA ASP A 147 7.16 -26.12 0.11
C ASP A 147 6.72 -27.50 0.62
N THR A 148 6.53 -28.47 -0.29
CA THR A 148 6.00 -29.80 0.05
C THR A 148 6.46 -30.84 -0.95
N THR A 149 6.80 -32.04 -0.48
CA THR A 149 7.03 -33.22 -1.30
C THR A 149 6.04 -34.30 -0.93
N ILE A 150 5.34 -34.85 -1.91
CA ILE A 150 4.44 -36.01 -1.75
C ILE A 150 5.07 -37.18 -2.47
N GLU A 151 5.43 -38.21 -1.69
CA GLU A 151 6.04 -39.43 -2.19
C GLU A 151 4.96 -40.49 -2.51
N HIS A 152 5.10 -41.11 -3.64
CA HIS A 152 4.31 -42.28 -4.07
C HIS A 152 5.24 -43.42 -4.47
N GLN A 153 4.70 -44.61 -4.55
CA GLN A 153 5.47 -45.74 -5.05
C GLN A 153 5.88 -45.54 -6.53
N GLY A 154 7.17 -45.29 -6.75
CA GLY A 154 7.75 -45.13 -8.08
C GLY A 154 7.57 -43.70 -8.70
N TRP A 155 7.05 -42.73 -7.99
CA TRP A 155 6.99 -41.33 -8.40
C TRP A 155 6.81 -40.36 -7.20
N LYS A 156 7.08 -39.07 -7.41
CA LYS A 156 6.88 -38.03 -6.43
C LYS A 156 6.34 -36.75 -7.08
N VAL A 157 5.71 -35.93 -6.26
CA VAL A 157 5.28 -34.57 -6.62
C VAL A 157 5.89 -33.57 -5.65
N GLU A 158 6.57 -32.58 -6.18
CA GLU A 158 7.19 -31.50 -5.43
C GLU A 158 6.43 -30.19 -5.74
N ALA A 159 6.02 -29.46 -4.70
CA ALA A 159 5.46 -28.11 -4.80
C ALA A 159 6.61 -27.10 -4.70
N HIS A 160 6.89 -26.37 -5.76
CA HIS A 160 7.96 -25.38 -5.84
C HIS A 160 7.41 -23.97 -5.84
N ARG A 161 8.01 -23.07 -5.05
CA ARG A 161 7.79 -21.63 -5.22
C ARG A 161 8.41 -21.17 -6.53
N ALA A 162 7.70 -20.36 -7.26
CA ALA A 162 8.15 -19.82 -8.54
C ALA A 162 7.80 -18.32 -8.62
N PRO A 163 8.64 -17.49 -9.23
CA PRO A 163 8.35 -16.06 -9.41
C PRO A 163 7.06 -15.86 -10.20
N LEU A 164 6.41 -14.72 -9.97
CA LEU A 164 5.26 -14.27 -10.76
C LEU A 164 5.72 -13.76 -12.14
N GLY A 165 6.79 -12.93 -12.15
CA GLY A 165 7.31 -12.30 -13.35
C GLY A 165 7.64 -10.82 -13.14
N ILE A 166 6.96 -9.92 -13.87
CA ILE A 166 7.16 -8.47 -13.79
C ILE A 166 6.17 -7.87 -12.80
N VAL A 167 6.68 -7.26 -11.74
CA VAL A 167 5.87 -6.51 -10.77
C VAL A 167 5.93 -5.03 -11.09
N ALA A 168 4.78 -4.43 -11.36
CA ALA A 168 4.67 -3.00 -11.60
C ALA A 168 4.28 -2.26 -10.32
N PHE A 169 5.08 -1.26 -9.93
CA PHE A 169 4.84 -0.42 -8.77
C PHE A 169 4.46 1.00 -9.19
N VAL A 170 3.32 1.48 -8.71
CA VAL A 170 2.94 2.89 -8.78
C VAL A 170 2.85 3.43 -7.36
N PHE A 171 3.81 4.28 -7.00
CA PHE A 171 3.91 4.86 -5.68
C PHE A 171 3.81 6.39 -5.73
N GLU A 172 3.09 6.96 -4.77
CA GLU A 172 3.22 8.37 -4.42
C GLU A 172 4.58 8.62 -3.74
N GLY A 173 5.01 9.86 -3.71
CA GLY A 173 6.35 10.29 -3.34
C GLY A 173 6.87 9.81 -1.99
N ARG A 174 7.60 8.69 -1.99
CA ARG A 174 8.35 8.19 -0.82
C ARG A 174 9.72 7.64 -1.27
N PRO A 175 10.84 8.17 -0.77
CA PRO A 175 12.18 7.70 -1.14
C PRO A 175 12.46 6.23 -0.77
N ASN A 176 11.94 5.75 0.36
CA ASN A 176 12.23 4.40 0.89
C ASN A 176 11.69 3.25 0.04
N VAL A 177 10.74 3.51 -0.87
CA VAL A 177 10.10 2.45 -1.67
C VAL A 177 11.09 1.63 -2.51
N PHE A 178 12.27 2.19 -2.86
CA PHE A 178 13.28 1.45 -3.58
C PHE A 178 13.94 0.35 -2.73
N ALA A 179 14.24 0.66 -1.46
CA ALA A 179 14.79 -0.34 -0.54
C ALA A 179 13.78 -1.45 -0.27
N ASP A 180 12.52 -1.07 -0.04
CA ASP A 180 11.46 -2.03 0.26
C ASP A 180 11.11 -2.90 -0.96
N ALA A 181 10.89 -2.27 -2.12
CA ALA A 181 10.33 -2.95 -3.28
C ALA A 181 11.35 -3.73 -4.13
N THR A 182 12.65 -3.43 -4.06
CA THR A 182 13.68 -4.28 -4.67
C THR A 182 13.75 -5.67 -4.03
N GLY A 183 13.15 -5.85 -2.85
CA GLY A 183 12.97 -7.15 -2.21
C GLY A 183 12.26 -8.20 -3.10
N VAL A 184 11.54 -7.81 -4.16
CA VAL A 184 10.95 -8.75 -5.12
C VAL A 184 11.98 -9.63 -5.83
N LEU A 185 13.25 -9.18 -5.88
CA LEU A 185 14.33 -9.99 -6.44
C LEU A 185 14.60 -11.25 -5.61
N THR A 186 14.27 -11.24 -4.31
CA THR A 186 14.44 -12.42 -3.43
C THR A 186 13.55 -13.59 -3.83
N SER A 187 12.40 -13.29 -4.42
CA SER A 187 11.47 -14.30 -4.97
C SER A 187 11.61 -14.48 -6.50
N GLY A 188 12.70 -13.95 -7.09
CA GLY A 188 13.01 -14.12 -8.51
C GLY A 188 12.22 -13.24 -9.46
N ASN A 189 11.48 -12.24 -8.95
CA ASN A 189 10.75 -11.29 -9.79
C ASN A 189 11.63 -10.11 -10.20
N VAL A 190 11.18 -9.38 -11.22
CA VAL A 190 11.74 -8.08 -11.61
C VAL A 190 10.71 -6.99 -11.39
N CYS A 191 11.13 -5.73 -11.30
CA CYS A 191 10.19 -4.65 -11.03
C CYS A 191 10.36 -3.42 -11.92
N ILE A 192 9.22 -2.76 -12.15
CA ILE A 192 9.14 -1.46 -12.82
C ILE A 192 8.48 -0.46 -11.86
N PHE A 193 9.20 0.61 -11.56
CA PHE A 193 8.69 1.71 -10.75
C PHE A 193 8.14 2.83 -11.60
N ARG A 194 6.94 3.30 -11.27
CA ARG A 194 6.44 4.62 -11.63
C ARG A 194 6.26 5.42 -10.35
N ILE A 195 7.05 6.47 -10.20
CA ILE A 195 7.06 7.32 -9.02
C ILE A 195 6.29 8.63 -9.31
N GLY A 196 5.57 9.14 -8.31
CA GLY A 196 4.88 10.42 -8.41
C GLY A 196 5.82 11.58 -8.74
N SER A 197 5.30 12.61 -9.40
CA SER A 197 6.08 13.78 -9.83
C SER A 197 6.81 14.51 -8.70
N ASP A 198 6.30 14.37 -7.48
CA ASP A 198 6.84 15.06 -6.30
C ASP A 198 8.10 14.41 -5.72
N ALA A 199 8.43 13.18 -6.12
CA ALA A 199 9.64 12.47 -5.68
C ALA A 199 10.45 11.91 -6.86
N TYR A 200 10.24 12.42 -8.05
CA TYR A 200 10.84 11.85 -9.27
C TYR A 200 12.35 12.10 -9.35
N GLU A 201 12.83 13.30 -9.00
CA GLU A 201 14.27 13.63 -9.01
C GLU A 201 15.02 12.76 -7.99
N THR A 202 14.44 12.58 -6.81
CA THR A 202 14.95 11.66 -5.78
C THR A 202 15.03 10.23 -6.30
N ALA A 203 13.96 9.75 -6.95
CA ALA A 203 13.91 8.41 -7.53
C ALA A 203 15.00 8.19 -8.59
N GLU A 204 15.16 9.15 -9.50
CA GLU A 204 16.20 9.11 -10.53
C GLU A 204 17.60 9.10 -9.92
N ALA A 205 17.84 9.92 -8.87
CA ALA A 205 19.10 9.96 -8.18
C ALA A 205 19.44 8.64 -7.46
N ILE A 206 18.46 7.99 -6.81
CA ILE A 206 18.62 6.67 -6.18
C ILE A 206 18.93 5.62 -7.26
N MET A 207 18.19 5.60 -8.36
CA MET A 207 18.45 4.67 -9.46
C MET A 207 19.86 4.82 -10.00
N LYS A 208 20.26 6.04 -10.32
CA LYS A 208 21.55 6.35 -10.97
C LYS A 208 22.75 6.09 -10.06
N ASN A 209 22.67 6.50 -8.80
CA ASN A 209 23.84 6.51 -7.91
C ASN A 209 23.93 5.29 -7.00
N ALA A 210 22.83 4.58 -6.76
CA ALA A 210 22.81 3.43 -5.88
C ALA A 210 22.36 2.13 -6.56
N VAL A 211 21.15 2.07 -7.15
CA VAL A 211 20.56 0.83 -7.66
C VAL A 211 21.32 0.28 -8.87
N LEU A 212 21.44 1.07 -9.95
CA LEU A 212 22.06 0.61 -11.20
C LEU A 212 23.51 0.18 -11.02
N PRO A 213 24.39 0.96 -10.34
CA PRO A 213 25.74 0.51 -10.08
C PRO A 213 25.81 -0.78 -9.26
N SER A 214 24.86 -0.99 -8.30
CA SER A 214 24.83 -2.21 -7.49
C SER A 214 24.38 -3.43 -8.29
N LEU A 215 23.43 -3.30 -9.23
CA LEU A 215 23.06 -4.38 -10.15
C LEU A 215 24.24 -4.81 -11.00
N VAL A 216 24.93 -3.84 -11.62
CA VAL A 216 26.10 -4.12 -12.48
C VAL A 216 27.23 -4.83 -11.71
N GLU A 217 27.60 -4.33 -10.53
CA GLU A 217 28.66 -4.89 -9.69
C GLU A 217 28.28 -6.26 -9.10
N ALA A 218 26.99 -6.50 -8.87
CA ALA A 218 26.49 -7.81 -8.45
C ALA A 218 26.43 -8.82 -9.59
N GLY A 219 26.54 -8.39 -10.85
CA GLY A 219 26.40 -9.25 -12.03
C GLY A 219 24.95 -9.56 -12.39
N LEU A 220 24.01 -8.74 -11.92
CA LEU A 220 22.59 -8.85 -12.23
C LEU A 220 22.21 -8.00 -13.46
N PRO A 221 21.20 -8.42 -14.26
CA PRO A 221 20.73 -7.65 -15.39
C PRO A 221 20.16 -6.29 -14.96
N ILE A 222 20.53 -5.21 -15.65
CA ILE A 222 20.10 -3.83 -15.31
C ILE A 222 18.57 -3.69 -15.32
N GLY A 223 17.87 -4.43 -16.19
CA GLY A 223 16.40 -4.43 -16.27
C GLY A 223 15.68 -5.08 -15.10
N CYS A 224 16.40 -5.71 -14.15
CA CYS A 224 15.76 -6.28 -12.93
C CYS A 224 15.04 -5.22 -12.10
N VAL A 225 15.55 -3.98 -12.13
CA VAL A 225 14.94 -2.81 -11.49
C VAL A 225 14.90 -1.68 -12.52
N THR A 226 13.71 -1.26 -12.90
CA THR A 226 13.50 -0.22 -13.92
C THR A 226 12.67 0.93 -13.34
N LEU A 227 13.10 2.17 -13.56
CA LEU A 227 12.31 3.36 -13.31
C LEU A 227 11.70 3.84 -14.63
N LEU A 228 10.38 4.01 -14.66
CA LEU A 228 9.67 4.57 -15.82
C LEU A 228 9.99 6.06 -15.94
N PRO A 229 10.64 6.52 -17.04
CA PRO A 229 11.08 7.90 -17.17
C PRO A 229 9.94 8.84 -17.59
N SER A 230 8.90 8.91 -16.75
CA SER A 230 7.75 9.78 -16.98
C SER A 230 7.12 10.26 -15.67
N LYS A 231 6.83 11.56 -15.61
CA LYS A 231 6.08 12.20 -14.52
C LYS A 231 4.56 12.22 -14.78
N SER A 232 4.12 11.82 -15.98
CA SER A 232 2.71 11.86 -16.38
C SER A 232 1.86 10.81 -15.63
N HIS A 233 0.64 11.17 -15.24
CA HIS A 233 -0.31 10.22 -14.68
C HIS A 233 -0.67 9.11 -15.68
N SER A 234 -0.76 9.44 -16.97
CA SER A 234 -1.09 8.48 -18.03
C SER A 234 -0.03 7.40 -18.21
N SER A 235 1.21 7.63 -17.78
CA SER A 235 2.25 6.57 -17.77
C SER A 235 1.90 5.44 -16.79
N ALA A 236 1.27 5.75 -15.66
CA ALA A 236 0.79 4.74 -14.72
C ALA A 236 -0.38 3.94 -15.30
N TRP A 237 -1.28 4.62 -16.02
CA TRP A 237 -2.38 3.95 -16.74
C TRP A 237 -1.85 3.02 -17.83
N ALA A 238 -0.88 3.49 -18.62
CA ALA A 238 -0.21 2.67 -19.64
C ALA A 238 0.47 1.45 -19.02
N LEU A 239 1.20 1.62 -17.91
CA LEU A 239 1.90 0.53 -17.21
C LEU A 239 0.92 -0.53 -16.70
N PHE A 240 -0.16 -0.13 -16.03
CA PHE A 240 -1.15 -1.05 -15.49
C PHE A 240 -2.08 -1.65 -16.55
N SER A 241 -2.12 -1.05 -17.75
CA SER A 241 -2.81 -1.63 -18.92
C SER A 241 -1.95 -2.61 -19.71
N HIS A 242 -0.68 -2.82 -19.33
CA HIS A 242 0.23 -3.62 -20.14
C HIS A 242 0.05 -5.13 -19.85
N PRO A 243 -0.18 -5.99 -20.88
CA PRO A 243 -0.56 -7.40 -20.69
C PRO A 243 0.57 -8.30 -20.12
N LYS A 244 1.83 -7.84 -20.10
CA LYS A 244 2.96 -8.57 -19.52
C LYS A 244 3.25 -8.19 -18.07
N ILE A 245 2.38 -7.44 -17.41
CA ILE A 245 2.50 -7.18 -15.98
C ILE A 245 1.82 -8.31 -15.22
N ASP A 246 2.58 -9.00 -14.38
CA ASP A 246 2.12 -10.18 -13.64
C ASP A 246 1.52 -9.82 -12.27
N LEU A 247 1.92 -8.68 -11.70
CA LEU A 247 1.31 -8.11 -10.50
C LEU A 247 1.42 -6.58 -10.54
N ALA A 248 0.31 -5.89 -10.30
CA ALA A 248 0.24 -4.44 -10.20
C ALA A 248 0.07 -4.00 -8.74
N VAL A 249 1.00 -3.20 -8.23
CA VAL A 249 1.01 -2.70 -6.85
C VAL A 249 0.89 -1.19 -6.84
N ALA A 250 -0.16 -0.66 -6.22
CA ALA A 250 -0.38 0.77 -6.11
C ALA A 250 -0.49 1.22 -4.65
N ARG A 251 0.21 2.32 -4.31
CA ARG A 251 0.12 3.02 -3.03
C ARG A 251 -0.10 4.50 -3.27
N GLY A 252 -1.13 5.07 -2.67
CA GLY A 252 -1.48 6.47 -2.81
C GLY A 252 -2.87 6.80 -2.30
N SER A 253 -3.45 7.91 -2.76
CA SER A 253 -4.82 8.27 -2.39
C SER A 253 -5.84 7.23 -2.83
N GLY A 254 -6.91 7.06 -2.07
CA GLY A 254 -7.93 6.05 -2.32
C GLY A 254 -8.49 6.09 -3.75
N SER A 255 -8.78 7.29 -4.28
CA SER A 255 -9.30 7.47 -5.64
C SER A 255 -8.28 7.08 -6.73
N SER A 256 -7.01 7.48 -6.57
CA SER A 256 -5.94 7.12 -7.53
C SER A 256 -5.69 5.62 -7.56
N VAL A 257 -5.68 5.00 -6.39
CA VAL A 257 -5.42 3.55 -6.25
C VAL A 257 -6.58 2.74 -6.80
N SER A 258 -7.83 3.16 -6.56
CA SER A 258 -9.02 2.51 -7.13
C SER A 258 -9.01 2.56 -8.65
N LEU A 259 -8.75 3.74 -9.23
CA LEU A 259 -8.64 3.91 -10.68
C LEU A 259 -7.59 2.98 -11.31
N LEU A 260 -6.40 2.92 -10.72
CA LEU A 260 -5.32 2.05 -11.19
C LEU A 260 -5.69 0.57 -11.07
N GLY A 261 -6.38 0.20 -9.99
CA GLY A 261 -6.91 -1.15 -9.80
C GLY A 261 -7.91 -1.55 -10.90
N GLU A 262 -8.86 -0.67 -11.22
CA GLU A 262 -9.81 -0.90 -12.32
C GLU A 262 -9.11 -1.13 -13.66
N ILE A 263 -8.07 -0.34 -13.96
CA ILE A 263 -7.29 -0.46 -15.19
C ILE A 263 -6.57 -1.81 -15.27
N ALA A 264 -5.86 -2.21 -14.21
CA ALA A 264 -5.11 -3.46 -14.19
C ALA A 264 -6.03 -4.68 -14.31
N GLN A 265 -7.18 -4.67 -13.60
CA GLN A 265 -8.14 -5.75 -13.62
C GLN A 265 -8.77 -5.99 -14.99
N GLN A 266 -8.91 -4.96 -15.84
CA GLN A 266 -9.38 -5.10 -17.22
C GLN A 266 -8.43 -5.95 -18.09
N GLN A 267 -7.16 -6.05 -17.71
CA GLN A 267 -6.16 -6.93 -18.35
C GLN A 267 -6.08 -8.31 -17.67
N GLY A 268 -6.85 -8.55 -16.61
CA GLY A 268 -6.73 -9.74 -15.78
C GLY A 268 -5.50 -9.74 -14.86
N THR A 269 -4.81 -8.61 -14.75
CA THR A 269 -3.64 -8.48 -13.89
C THR A 269 -4.04 -8.45 -12.41
N PRO A 270 -3.51 -9.35 -11.57
CA PRO A 270 -3.71 -9.28 -10.12
C PRO A 270 -3.20 -7.95 -9.56
N VAL A 271 -3.88 -7.44 -8.53
CA VAL A 271 -3.53 -6.15 -7.95
C VAL A 271 -3.26 -6.25 -6.44
N SER A 272 -2.42 -5.35 -5.94
CA SER A 272 -2.26 -5.03 -4.53
C SER A 272 -2.45 -3.54 -4.35
N LEU A 273 -3.58 -3.16 -3.78
CA LEU A 273 -3.98 -1.77 -3.65
C LEU A 273 -3.86 -1.34 -2.18
N HIS A 274 -3.20 -0.20 -1.96
CA HIS A 274 -3.07 0.43 -0.66
C HIS A 274 -3.49 1.90 -0.81
N GLY A 275 -4.74 2.16 -0.49
CA GLY A 275 -5.37 3.48 -0.62
C GLY A 275 -5.82 4.02 0.73
N THR A 276 -7.13 4.08 0.94
CA THR A 276 -7.75 4.60 2.16
C THR A 276 -7.35 3.78 3.38
N GLY A 277 -6.85 4.47 4.40
CA GLY A 277 -6.50 3.91 5.70
C GLY A 277 -7.48 4.32 6.79
N GLY A 278 -6.97 4.44 8.03
CA GLY A 278 -7.75 4.77 9.21
C GLY A 278 -8.06 3.53 10.04
N ALA A 279 -7.43 3.45 11.23
CA ALA A 279 -7.70 2.38 12.18
C ALA A 279 -8.96 2.67 13.00
N TRP A 280 -9.66 1.62 13.37
CA TRP A 280 -10.78 1.70 14.31
C TRP A 280 -10.45 1.02 15.62
N MET A 281 -11.01 1.56 16.69
CA MET A 281 -10.89 1.00 18.03
C MET A 281 -12.28 0.78 18.63
N ILE A 282 -12.59 -0.43 19.06
CA ILE A 282 -13.78 -0.75 19.84
C ILE A 282 -13.37 -0.79 21.30
N VAL A 283 -14.04 -0.03 22.14
CA VAL A 283 -13.82 0.03 23.57
C VAL A 283 -15.05 -0.52 24.29
N SER A 284 -14.86 -1.66 24.97
CA SER A 284 -15.87 -2.34 25.76
C SER A 284 -15.52 -2.27 27.26
N GLN A 285 -15.70 -3.35 27.98
CA GLN A 285 -15.38 -3.44 29.40
C GLN A 285 -13.87 -3.24 29.62
N THR A 286 -13.48 -2.14 30.23
CA THR A 286 -12.08 -1.92 30.63
C THR A 286 -12.03 -1.28 32.01
N SER A 287 -11.23 -1.84 32.90
CA SER A 287 -10.96 -1.34 34.24
C SER A 287 -9.68 -0.51 34.30
N THR A 288 -8.83 -0.57 33.27
CA THR A 288 -7.52 0.07 33.25
C THR A 288 -7.57 1.31 32.35
N HIS A 289 -8.07 2.43 32.88
CA HIS A 289 -8.18 3.67 32.13
C HIS A 289 -6.84 4.24 31.67
N ASP A 290 -5.75 4.03 32.42
CA ASP A 290 -4.41 4.43 31.99
C ASP A 290 -3.96 3.66 30.75
N TYR A 291 -4.30 2.36 30.66
CA TYR A 291 -4.05 1.58 29.46
C TYR A 291 -4.79 2.16 28.25
N LEU A 292 -6.10 2.42 28.38
CA LEU A 292 -6.92 3.04 27.34
C LEU A 292 -6.33 4.38 26.86
N ARG A 293 -5.94 5.24 27.80
CA ARG A 293 -5.32 6.54 27.48
C ARG A 293 -4.02 6.37 26.70
N ASN A 294 -3.15 5.47 27.15
CA ASN A 294 -1.87 5.24 26.51
C ASN A 294 -2.01 4.67 25.09
N VAL A 295 -2.89 3.67 24.89
CA VAL A 295 -3.06 3.09 23.55
C VAL A 295 -3.69 4.07 22.56
N ILE A 296 -4.59 4.94 22.99
CA ILE A 296 -5.16 6.02 22.17
C ILE A 296 -4.06 7.04 21.82
N ALA A 297 -3.34 7.57 22.81
CA ALA A 297 -2.30 8.56 22.59
C ALA A 297 -1.20 8.04 21.65
N ASN A 298 -0.75 6.80 21.84
CA ASN A 298 0.26 6.15 20.99
C ASN A 298 -0.26 5.79 19.59
N SER A 299 -1.58 5.76 19.40
CA SER A 299 -2.22 5.56 18.09
C SER A 299 -2.37 6.87 17.29
N LEU A 300 -2.00 8.02 17.90
CA LEU A 300 -2.12 9.36 17.37
C LEU A 300 -0.76 10.10 17.29
N ASP A 301 0.35 9.37 17.31
CA ASP A 301 1.70 9.93 17.28
C ASP A 301 2.00 10.71 16.00
N ARG A 302 1.44 10.30 14.87
CA ARG A 302 1.50 10.96 13.55
C ARG A 302 0.43 10.38 12.62
N LYS A 303 0.08 11.12 11.56
CA LYS A 303 -0.88 10.62 10.56
C LYS A 303 -0.18 9.75 9.52
N VAL A 304 -0.62 8.49 9.48
CA VAL A 304 -0.35 7.50 8.44
C VAL A 304 -1.57 6.56 8.32
N CYS A 305 -1.53 5.58 7.43
CA CYS A 305 -2.67 4.71 7.12
C CYS A 305 -3.24 3.91 8.32
N ASN A 306 -2.42 3.57 9.31
CA ASN A 306 -2.83 2.82 10.51
C ASN A 306 -3.05 3.71 11.75
N THR A 307 -3.13 5.02 11.58
CA THR A 307 -3.46 5.96 12.65
C THR A 307 -4.92 5.80 13.05
N LEU A 308 -5.21 5.92 14.34
CA LEU A 308 -6.54 5.83 14.88
C LEU A 308 -7.44 6.92 14.28
N ASN A 309 -8.55 6.48 13.68
CA ASN A 309 -9.51 7.33 12.97
C ASN A 309 -10.88 7.38 13.66
N THR A 310 -11.31 6.25 14.24
CA THR A 310 -12.63 6.12 14.84
C THR A 310 -12.58 5.27 16.10
N ILE A 311 -13.25 5.73 17.17
CA ILE A 311 -13.43 4.97 18.40
C ILE A 311 -14.93 4.70 18.60
N VAL A 312 -15.28 3.44 18.79
CA VAL A 312 -16.64 2.97 19.06
C VAL A 312 -16.72 2.51 20.50
N PHE A 313 -17.59 3.09 21.31
CA PHE A 313 -17.79 2.73 22.71
C PHE A 313 -19.03 1.87 22.85
N VAL A 314 -18.93 0.81 23.66
CA VAL A 314 -20.10 0.02 24.11
C VAL A 314 -20.75 0.76 25.27
N LYS A 315 -22.07 0.98 25.17
CA LYS A 315 -22.89 1.86 26.02
C LYS A 315 -22.74 1.60 27.52
N GLU A 316 -22.72 0.32 27.92
CA GLU A 316 -22.59 -0.06 29.32
C GLU A 316 -21.34 0.53 30.01
N TYR A 317 -20.26 0.74 29.23
CA TYR A 317 -18.97 1.21 29.73
C TYR A 317 -18.62 2.60 29.25
N ALA A 318 -19.53 3.26 28.51
CA ALA A 318 -19.26 4.51 27.79
C ALA A 318 -18.91 5.68 28.73
N LYS A 319 -19.63 5.82 29.84
CA LYS A 319 -19.53 6.99 30.72
C LYS A 319 -18.10 7.26 31.23
N SER A 320 -17.37 6.22 31.63
CA SER A 320 -15.98 6.39 32.07
C SER A 320 -15.01 6.47 30.92
N ASN A 321 -15.20 5.62 29.91
CA ASN A 321 -14.22 5.45 28.84
C ASN A 321 -14.16 6.66 27.88
N ILE A 322 -15.29 7.28 27.58
CA ILE A 322 -15.33 8.46 26.68
C ILE A 322 -14.51 9.61 27.25
N ALA A 323 -14.66 9.92 28.54
CA ALA A 323 -13.91 11.00 29.18
C ALA A 323 -12.39 10.75 29.10
N HIS A 324 -11.95 9.50 29.35
CA HIS A 324 -10.53 9.14 29.25
C HIS A 324 -10.02 9.17 27.80
N ALA A 325 -10.82 8.78 26.82
CA ALA A 325 -10.46 8.86 25.40
C ALA A 325 -10.31 10.32 24.95
N VAL A 326 -11.26 11.19 25.30
CA VAL A 326 -11.18 12.63 24.97
C VAL A 326 -9.91 13.25 25.56
N MET A 327 -9.59 12.92 26.83
CA MET A 327 -8.35 13.39 27.45
C MET A 327 -7.11 12.88 26.74
N ALA A 328 -7.09 11.61 26.32
CA ALA A 328 -5.95 11.04 25.59
C ALA A 328 -5.74 11.70 24.22
N ILE A 329 -6.82 12.00 23.49
CA ILE A 329 -6.75 12.72 22.22
C ILE A 329 -6.20 14.14 22.42
N SER A 330 -6.70 14.85 23.46
CA SER A 330 -6.21 16.17 23.84
C SER A 330 -4.72 16.13 24.24
N ASP A 331 -4.29 15.14 25.04
CA ASP A 331 -2.89 14.98 25.44
C ASP A 331 -1.97 14.69 24.23
N ALA A 332 -2.42 13.88 23.28
CA ALA A 332 -1.68 13.61 22.03
C ALA A 332 -1.49 14.88 21.21
N ALA A 333 -2.53 15.72 21.10
CA ALA A 333 -2.43 17.01 20.43
C ALA A 333 -1.50 17.98 21.17
N LYS A 334 -1.59 18.03 22.49
CA LYS A 334 -0.73 18.87 23.35
C LYS A 334 0.74 18.51 23.22
N ALA A 335 1.06 17.22 23.17
CA ALA A 335 2.43 16.74 22.95
C ALA A 335 3.02 17.23 21.62
N ARG A 336 2.17 17.60 20.66
CA ARG A 336 2.52 18.13 19.34
C ARG A 336 2.42 19.67 19.28
N SER A 337 2.09 20.33 20.39
CA SER A 337 1.79 21.78 20.46
C SER A 337 0.67 22.20 19.50
N ALA A 338 -0.32 21.31 19.31
CA ALA A 338 -1.43 21.47 18.37
C ALA A 338 -2.78 21.39 19.08
N ARG A 339 -3.86 21.58 18.31
CA ARG A 339 -5.24 21.33 18.73
C ARG A 339 -5.67 19.94 18.26
N SER A 340 -6.71 19.41 18.88
CA SER A 340 -7.40 18.21 18.40
C SER A 340 -8.78 18.54 17.87
N VAL A 341 -9.27 17.75 16.92
CA VAL A 341 -10.64 17.80 16.43
C VAL A 341 -11.31 16.46 16.72
N ILE A 342 -12.42 16.51 17.43
CA ILE A 342 -13.22 15.34 17.77
C ILE A 342 -14.54 15.41 17.01
N HIS A 343 -14.73 14.50 16.07
CA HIS A 343 -16.00 14.33 15.38
C HIS A 343 -16.88 13.39 16.20
N PHE A 344 -17.99 13.87 16.73
CA PHE A 344 -18.83 13.10 17.60
C PHE A 344 -20.20 12.79 17.00
N HIS A 345 -20.65 11.56 17.13
CA HIS A 345 -22.04 11.19 16.88
C HIS A 345 -22.90 11.58 18.10
N GLU A 346 -24.18 11.91 17.87
CA GLU A 346 -25.10 12.36 18.93
C GLU A 346 -25.21 11.39 20.13
N SER A 347 -25.01 10.06 19.89
CA SER A 347 -25.01 9.04 20.95
C SER A 347 -23.97 9.27 22.06
N ILE A 348 -22.94 10.09 21.80
CA ILE A 348 -21.93 10.45 22.80
C ILE A 348 -22.46 11.44 23.84
N THR A 349 -23.42 12.29 23.46
CA THR A 349 -23.91 13.38 24.31
C THR A 349 -24.64 12.90 25.56
N GLU A 350 -25.14 11.67 25.58
CA GLU A 350 -25.73 11.03 26.77
C GLU A 350 -24.66 10.83 27.89
N PHE A 351 -23.40 10.67 27.53
CA PHE A 351 -22.32 10.28 28.44
C PHE A 351 -21.27 11.35 28.65
N PHE A 352 -21.18 12.31 27.75
CA PHE A 352 -20.15 13.34 27.74
C PHE A 352 -20.72 14.69 27.30
N ASP A 353 -20.42 15.72 28.05
CA ASP A 353 -20.80 17.10 27.72
C ASP A 353 -19.79 17.65 26.67
N VAL A 354 -20.21 17.65 25.41
CA VAL A 354 -19.41 18.17 24.28
C VAL A 354 -19.28 19.70 24.29
N GLU A 355 -20.09 20.41 25.08
CA GLU A 355 -19.97 21.85 25.30
C GLU A 355 -18.94 22.18 26.38
N SER A 356 -18.45 21.17 27.12
CA SER A 356 -17.41 21.37 28.13
C SER A 356 -16.13 21.87 27.47
N LEU A 357 -15.55 22.93 28.01
CA LEU A 357 -14.32 23.55 27.53
C LEU A 357 -13.12 22.65 27.84
N ILE A 358 -12.73 21.79 26.89
CA ILE A 358 -11.47 21.08 26.94
C ILE A 358 -10.41 21.90 26.19
N PRO A 359 -9.32 22.29 26.86
CA PRO A 359 -8.32 23.14 26.25
C PRO A 359 -7.78 22.51 24.94
N ASN A 360 -7.72 23.32 23.89
CA ASN A 360 -7.21 22.94 22.58
C ASN A 360 -7.95 21.77 21.90
N THR A 361 -9.23 21.56 22.21
CA THR A 361 -10.05 20.53 21.57
C THR A 361 -11.31 21.17 20.97
N GLU A 362 -11.55 20.90 19.70
CA GLU A 362 -12.74 21.30 18.97
C GLU A 362 -13.66 20.11 18.77
N PHE A 363 -14.96 20.27 19.00
CA PHE A 363 -15.96 19.24 18.78
C PHE A 363 -16.81 19.56 17.56
N ARG A 364 -16.97 18.59 16.65
CA ARG A 364 -17.78 18.70 15.43
C ARG A 364 -18.77 17.53 15.35
N PRO A 365 -20.06 17.76 15.08
CA PRO A 365 -21.00 16.67 14.90
C PRO A 365 -20.69 15.87 13.63
N ILE A 366 -20.94 14.54 13.67
CA ILE A 366 -20.80 13.63 12.53
C ILE A 366 -22.00 12.69 12.44
N ALA A 367 -22.45 12.38 11.23
CA ALA A 367 -23.44 11.34 10.97
C ALA A 367 -22.79 9.95 10.85
N ILE A 368 -23.58 8.89 11.10
CA ILE A 368 -23.10 7.50 10.95
C ILE A 368 -22.58 7.25 9.53
N ASP A 369 -23.29 7.75 8.53
CA ASP A 369 -22.93 7.58 7.12
C ASP A 369 -21.62 8.27 6.72
N ASP A 370 -21.07 9.14 7.59
CA ASP A 370 -19.81 9.83 7.38
C ASP A 370 -18.61 9.17 8.08
N LEU A 371 -18.83 8.10 8.86
CA LEU A 371 -17.77 7.40 9.60
C LEU A 371 -16.73 6.71 8.68
N TYR A 372 -17.08 6.46 7.41
CA TYR A 372 -16.14 5.92 6.42
C TYR A 372 -15.01 6.87 6.06
N LYS A 373 -15.11 8.17 6.42
CA LYS A 373 -14.10 9.19 6.09
C LYS A 373 -12.81 8.93 6.84
N GLU A 374 -11.70 8.90 6.11
CA GLU A 374 -10.37 8.97 6.70
C GLU A 374 -10.01 10.43 6.94
N TRP A 375 -9.69 10.76 8.19
CA TRP A 375 -9.24 12.08 8.56
C TRP A 375 -7.78 12.26 8.17
N GLU A 376 -7.50 13.24 7.33
CA GLU A 376 -6.15 13.63 6.93
C GLU A 376 -5.70 14.86 7.68
N TRP A 377 -4.62 14.74 8.44
CA TRP A 377 -4.08 15.83 9.25
C TRP A 377 -2.55 15.77 9.33
N GLU A 378 -1.89 16.89 9.58
CA GLU A 378 -0.44 16.98 9.76
C GLU A 378 -0.04 17.03 11.23
N ASN A 379 -0.60 17.97 11.98
CA ASN A 379 -0.27 18.21 13.37
C ASN A 379 -1.48 18.12 14.31
N GLU A 380 -2.68 18.37 13.83
CA GLU A 380 -3.91 18.42 14.62
C GLU A 380 -4.64 17.07 14.53
N PRO A 381 -4.54 16.18 15.54
CA PRO A 381 -5.21 14.88 15.48
C PRO A 381 -6.73 15.04 15.33
N GLU A 382 -7.30 14.31 14.36
CA GLU A 382 -8.74 14.23 14.14
C GLU A 382 -9.23 12.80 14.35
N VAL A 383 -10.28 12.61 15.17
CA VAL A 383 -10.83 11.30 15.53
C VAL A 383 -12.35 11.37 15.63
N SER A 384 -13.04 10.33 15.13
CA SER A 384 -14.48 10.18 15.30
C SER A 384 -14.81 9.35 16.55
N LEU A 385 -15.84 9.77 17.31
CA LEU A 385 -16.36 9.08 18.49
C LEU A 385 -17.84 8.74 18.30
N ILE A 386 -18.21 7.48 18.59
CA ILE A 386 -19.59 6.99 18.55
C ILE A 386 -19.83 6.00 19.67
N CYS A 387 -21.05 5.98 20.22
CA CYS A 387 -21.51 5.01 21.20
C CYS A 387 -22.62 4.12 20.62
N VAL A 388 -22.56 2.83 20.87
CA VAL A 388 -23.49 1.80 20.41
C VAL A 388 -23.95 0.91 21.56
N GLU A 389 -25.04 0.16 21.40
CA GLU A 389 -25.64 -0.59 22.49
C GLU A 389 -24.78 -1.78 22.95
N ASN A 390 -24.06 -2.46 22.05
CA ASN A 390 -23.31 -3.68 22.38
C ASN A 390 -22.17 -3.94 21.40
N ILE A 391 -21.35 -4.96 21.73
CA ILE A 391 -20.17 -5.35 20.94
C ILE A 391 -20.52 -5.82 19.52
N SER A 392 -21.68 -6.47 19.32
CA SER A 392 -22.14 -6.94 18.00
C SER A 392 -22.45 -5.77 17.08
N GLU A 393 -23.09 -4.73 17.62
CA GLU A 393 -23.38 -3.50 16.88
C GLU A 393 -22.10 -2.74 16.55
N ALA A 394 -21.15 -2.65 17.51
CA ALA A 394 -19.84 -2.06 17.27
C ALA A 394 -19.09 -2.71 16.11
N LEU A 395 -19.07 -4.04 16.10
CA LEU A 395 -18.43 -4.82 15.03
C LEU A 395 -19.21 -4.70 13.71
N GLY A 396 -20.55 -4.69 13.75
CA GLY A 396 -21.40 -4.45 12.58
C GLY A 396 -21.11 -3.11 11.92
N LEU A 397 -20.90 -2.07 12.74
CA LEU A 397 -20.52 -0.74 12.28
C LEU A 397 -19.12 -0.73 11.64
N PHE A 398 -18.15 -1.38 12.27
CA PHE A 398 -16.83 -1.57 11.66
C PHE A 398 -16.94 -2.29 10.31
N ASN A 399 -17.66 -3.40 10.24
CA ASN A 399 -17.80 -4.20 9.01
C ASN A 399 -18.63 -3.51 7.91
N SER A 400 -19.29 -2.38 8.18
CA SER A 400 -20.08 -1.64 7.19
C SER A 400 -19.50 -0.27 6.81
N GLN A 401 -18.83 0.41 7.76
CA GLN A 401 -18.41 1.81 7.60
C GLN A 401 -16.89 1.99 7.61
N SER A 402 -16.10 0.99 8.07
CA SER A 402 -14.66 1.14 8.13
C SER A 402 -13.98 0.92 6.77
N PRO A 403 -12.72 1.34 6.61
CA PRO A 403 -11.91 0.96 5.46
C PRO A 403 -11.46 -0.51 5.49
N PHE A 404 -11.91 -1.34 6.42
CA PHE A 404 -11.52 -2.75 6.62
C PHE A 404 -10.00 -2.94 6.76
N PHE A 405 -9.36 -2.09 7.52
CA PHE A 405 -7.90 -2.09 7.58
C PHE A 405 -7.36 -2.58 8.93
N VAL A 406 -7.43 -1.76 9.98
CA VAL A 406 -6.97 -2.12 11.32
C VAL A 406 -8.13 -2.05 12.31
N LEU A 407 -8.35 -3.12 13.05
CA LEU A 407 -9.28 -3.15 14.18
C LEU A 407 -8.51 -3.40 15.48
N SER A 408 -8.64 -2.48 16.44
CA SER A 408 -8.22 -2.67 17.83
C SER A 408 -9.45 -2.89 18.72
N VAL A 409 -9.40 -3.86 19.63
CA VAL A 409 -10.48 -4.13 20.60
C VAL A 409 -9.93 -4.04 22.00
N VAL A 410 -10.21 -2.95 22.69
CA VAL A 410 -9.81 -2.72 24.08
C VAL A 410 -10.91 -3.21 25.00
N SER A 411 -10.73 -4.41 25.54
CA SER A 411 -11.68 -5.06 26.43
C SER A 411 -10.95 -5.99 27.40
N ASP A 412 -11.39 -5.99 28.68
CA ASP A 412 -10.97 -6.98 29.70
C ASP A 412 -11.78 -8.29 29.56
N ASN A 413 -12.85 -8.28 28.74
CA ASN A 413 -13.63 -9.47 28.43
C ASN A 413 -13.02 -10.20 27.21
N ALA A 414 -12.44 -11.36 27.45
CA ALA A 414 -11.84 -12.18 26.39
C ALA A 414 -12.84 -12.64 25.32
N ASP A 415 -14.11 -12.84 25.69
CA ASP A 415 -15.15 -13.25 24.74
C ASP A 415 -15.47 -12.14 23.73
N ASP A 416 -15.44 -10.86 24.15
CA ASP A 416 -15.58 -9.72 23.23
C ASP A 416 -14.45 -9.68 22.21
N VAL A 417 -13.22 -9.87 22.68
CA VAL A 417 -12.01 -9.87 21.83
C VAL A 417 -12.08 -11.01 20.82
N GLU A 418 -12.39 -12.22 21.27
CA GLU A 418 -12.47 -13.41 20.41
C GLU A 418 -13.65 -13.31 19.43
N TYR A 419 -14.79 -12.77 19.87
CA TYR A 419 -15.93 -12.51 19.00
C TYR A 419 -15.56 -11.56 17.85
N CYS A 420 -14.90 -10.45 18.18
CA CYS A 420 -14.45 -9.48 17.19
C CYS A 420 -13.37 -10.07 16.27
N TRP A 421 -12.41 -10.82 16.78
CA TRP A 421 -11.40 -11.50 15.99
C TRP A 421 -12.01 -12.41 14.93
N ARG A 422 -12.95 -13.25 15.31
CA ARG A 422 -13.57 -14.23 14.39
C ARG A 422 -14.49 -13.63 13.37
N ASN A 423 -15.11 -12.48 13.65
CA ASN A 423 -16.19 -11.94 12.84
C ASN A 423 -15.84 -10.61 12.16
N SER A 424 -14.61 -10.08 12.35
CA SER A 424 -14.18 -8.86 11.67
C SER A 424 -13.66 -9.13 10.27
N ASN A 425 -13.85 -8.15 9.38
CA ASN A 425 -13.27 -8.14 8.04
C ASN A 425 -11.92 -7.38 8.00
N ALA A 426 -11.17 -7.36 9.11
CA ALA A 426 -9.89 -6.67 9.20
C ALA A 426 -8.71 -7.62 8.95
N PRO A 427 -7.74 -7.27 8.08
CA PRO A 427 -6.49 -8.02 7.94
C PRO A 427 -5.56 -7.85 9.13
N PHE A 428 -5.74 -6.77 9.92
CA PHE A 428 -4.91 -6.45 11.08
C PHE A 428 -5.78 -6.26 12.30
N PHE A 429 -5.55 -7.10 13.30
CA PHE A 429 -6.31 -7.10 14.54
C PHE A 429 -5.37 -6.98 15.74
N CYS A 430 -5.76 -6.20 16.75
CA CYS A 430 -5.02 -6.05 18.01
C CYS A 430 -5.94 -5.69 19.17
N ASN A 431 -5.36 -5.60 20.35
CA ASN A 431 -6.03 -5.14 21.58
C ASN A 431 -5.41 -3.86 22.16
N GLY A 432 -4.54 -3.20 21.41
CA GLY A 432 -3.76 -2.06 21.88
C GLY A 432 -3.63 -0.94 20.84
N PHE A 433 -2.46 -0.31 20.80
CA PHE A 433 -2.21 0.78 19.86
C PHE A 433 -2.22 0.31 18.41
N THR A 434 -2.80 1.13 17.52
CA THR A 434 -3.03 0.74 16.12
C THR A 434 -1.78 0.88 15.25
N ARG A 435 -0.80 1.62 15.70
CA ARG A 435 0.44 1.96 14.97
C ARG A 435 1.44 0.81 14.84
N TRP A 436 1.11 -0.38 15.39
CA TRP A 436 1.95 -1.58 15.26
C TRP A 436 1.99 -2.16 13.84
N VAL A 437 1.00 -1.83 13.01
CA VAL A 437 0.87 -2.36 11.64
C VAL A 437 1.97 -1.78 10.76
N ASP A 438 3.14 -2.38 10.84
CA ASP A 438 4.35 -2.02 10.12
C ASP A 438 5.14 -3.31 9.84
N GLY A 439 5.42 -3.58 8.58
CA GLY A 439 6.07 -4.83 8.20
C GLY A 439 7.49 -4.93 8.73
N GLN A 440 8.28 -3.87 8.57
CA GLN A 440 9.69 -3.86 9.00
C GLN A 440 9.83 -3.88 10.51
N TYR A 441 9.01 -3.11 11.21
CA TYR A 441 9.06 -3.00 12.68
C TYR A 441 8.46 -4.22 13.37
N ALA A 442 7.20 -4.57 13.05
CA ALA A 442 6.47 -5.59 13.80
C ALA A 442 6.69 -7.01 13.30
N LEU A 443 6.91 -7.20 12.01
CA LEU A 443 7.04 -8.52 11.38
C LEU A 443 8.45 -8.79 10.85
N LEU A 444 9.38 -7.83 11.01
CA LEU A 444 10.78 -7.92 10.54
C LEU A 444 10.86 -8.21 9.02
N LYS A 445 9.88 -7.70 8.26
CA LYS A 445 9.80 -7.82 6.81
C LYS A 445 9.51 -6.47 6.19
N PRO A 446 10.38 -5.92 5.31
CA PRO A 446 10.07 -4.70 4.59
C PRO A 446 8.78 -4.87 3.78
N GLU A 447 7.88 -3.89 3.90
CA GLU A 447 6.56 -3.97 3.32
C GLU A 447 6.47 -3.25 1.97
N LEU A 448 5.88 -3.87 1.01
CA LEU A 448 5.56 -3.31 -0.30
C LEU A 448 4.15 -2.72 -0.34
N GLY A 449 3.29 -3.25 0.48
CA GLY A 449 1.93 -2.78 0.66
C GLY A 449 1.31 -3.36 1.92
N LEU A 450 0.57 -2.53 2.63
CA LEU A 450 -0.40 -2.91 3.63
C LEU A 450 -1.77 -2.82 2.96
N SER A 451 -2.51 -3.90 2.89
CA SER A 451 -3.73 -3.95 2.09
C SER A 451 -4.94 -4.32 2.94
N ASN A 452 -6.01 -3.60 2.72
CA ASN A 452 -7.35 -3.96 3.15
C ASN A 452 -8.07 -4.89 2.15
N TRP A 453 -7.31 -5.66 1.38
CA TRP A 453 -7.86 -6.64 0.45
C TRP A 453 -8.87 -6.06 -0.54
N GLN A 454 -8.46 -5.08 -1.33
CA GLN A 454 -9.33 -4.53 -2.37
C GLN A 454 -10.76 -4.21 -1.88
N GLN A 455 -10.89 -3.16 -1.10
CA GLN A 455 -12.19 -2.69 -0.61
C GLN A 455 -12.92 -3.73 0.28
N GLY A 456 -12.19 -4.36 1.18
CA GLY A 456 -12.75 -5.33 2.13
C GLY A 456 -12.99 -6.72 1.58
N ARG A 457 -12.57 -7.01 0.35
CA ARG A 457 -12.65 -8.37 -0.21
C ARG A 457 -11.34 -9.10 0.02
N THR A 458 -11.41 -10.21 0.74
CA THR A 458 -10.28 -11.11 0.95
C THR A 458 -9.86 -11.72 -0.38
N LEU A 459 -8.65 -11.44 -0.81
CA LEU A 459 -7.96 -12.21 -1.85
C LEU A 459 -7.19 -13.34 -1.18
N ALA A 460 -6.81 -14.35 -1.95
CA ALA A 460 -6.06 -15.50 -1.43
C ALA A 460 -4.61 -15.15 -1.04
N ARG A 461 -4.42 -14.15 -0.15
CA ARG A 461 -3.11 -13.70 0.35
C ARG A 461 -3.23 -12.95 1.67
N GLY A 462 -2.10 -12.75 2.38
CA GLY A 462 -2.05 -12.00 3.62
C GLY A 462 -2.23 -10.49 3.44
N GLY A 463 -2.52 -9.79 4.54
CA GLY A 463 -2.69 -8.34 4.58
C GLY A 463 -1.40 -7.54 4.29
N ILE A 464 -0.22 -8.12 4.54
CA ILE A 464 1.08 -7.55 4.20
C ILE A 464 1.61 -8.19 2.93
N LEU A 465 1.98 -7.36 1.96
CA LEU A 465 2.74 -7.75 0.80
C LEU A 465 4.22 -7.41 1.04
N SER A 466 5.07 -8.40 0.95
CA SER A 466 6.53 -8.28 1.10
C SER A 466 7.23 -8.95 -0.09
N GLY A 467 8.49 -8.61 -0.34
CA GLY A 467 9.23 -9.12 -1.51
C GLY A 467 9.34 -10.65 -1.54
N ASP A 468 9.53 -11.27 -0.39
CA ASP A 468 9.62 -12.72 -0.22
C ASP A 468 8.29 -13.47 -0.36
N SER A 469 7.17 -12.76 -0.41
CA SER A 469 5.81 -13.33 -0.54
C SER A 469 5.23 -13.26 -1.94
N MET A 470 5.99 -12.74 -2.92
CA MET A 470 5.54 -12.59 -4.30
C MET A 470 5.93 -13.81 -5.15
N TYR A 471 5.26 -14.93 -4.92
CA TYR A 471 5.48 -16.16 -5.67
C TYR A 471 4.17 -16.89 -5.96
N THR A 472 4.20 -17.80 -6.90
CA THR A 472 3.18 -18.83 -7.11
C THR A 472 3.75 -20.19 -6.81
N VAL A 473 2.88 -21.21 -6.69
CA VAL A 473 3.31 -22.59 -6.50
C VAL A 473 3.16 -23.35 -7.82
N ARG A 474 4.25 -24.00 -8.25
CA ARG A 474 4.26 -24.89 -9.40
C ARG A 474 4.55 -26.32 -8.95
N TYR A 475 3.89 -27.29 -9.55
CA TYR A 475 4.08 -28.69 -9.22
C TYR A 475 4.97 -29.37 -10.26
N ARG A 476 5.98 -30.12 -9.76
CA ARG A 476 6.87 -30.93 -10.55
C ARG A 476 6.68 -32.39 -10.18
N ALA A 477 6.23 -33.23 -11.12
CA ALA A 477 6.19 -34.66 -10.94
C ALA A 477 7.44 -35.30 -11.50
N THR A 478 8.04 -36.22 -10.75
CA THR A 478 9.17 -37.06 -11.20
C THR A 478 8.75 -38.52 -11.08
N GLN A 479 8.70 -39.24 -12.21
CA GLN A 479 8.32 -40.62 -12.30
C GLN A 479 9.53 -41.44 -12.64
N VAL A 480 9.83 -42.50 -11.87
CA VAL A 480 10.93 -43.45 -12.10
C VAL A 480 10.45 -44.80 -12.60
N ASP A 481 9.19 -45.15 -12.33
CA ASP A 481 8.57 -46.39 -12.83
C ASP A 481 7.56 -46.07 -13.94
N SER A 482 7.92 -46.39 -15.18
CA SER A 482 7.11 -46.13 -16.37
C SER A 482 5.83 -46.99 -16.48
N SER A 483 5.69 -48.02 -15.64
CA SER A 483 4.53 -48.92 -15.63
C SER A 483 3.33 -48.34 -14.86
N ILE A 484 3.54 -47.28 -14.08
CA ILE A 484 2.47 -46.66 -13.25
C ILE A 484 1.42 -46.04 -14.13
N LYS A 485 0.19 -46.38 -13.83
CA LYS A 485 -1.05 -45.82 -14.43
C LYS A 485 -1.99 -45.38 -13.31
N ARG A 486 -2.80 -44.38 -13.64
CA ARG A 486 -3.89 -43.92 -12.76
C ARG A 486 -5.17 -44.69 -13.08
#